data_2262dc6e4a8fd110559e5dbe07756040
#
_entry.id   2262dc6e4a8fd110559e5dbe07756040
#
_cell.length_a   1.000
_cell.length_b   1.000
_cell.length_c   1.000
_cell.angle_alpha   90.00
_cell.angle_beta   90.00
_cell.angle_gamma   90.00
#
_symmetry.space_group_name_H-M   'P 1'
#
loop_
_entity.id
_entity.type
_entity.pdbx_description
1 polymer ?
#
loop_
_entity_poly.entity_id
_entity_poly.type
_entity_poly.pdbx_seq_one_letter_code
_entity_poly.pdbx_strand_id
1 'polypeptide(L)'
;VPGTDDQIDVLYSVEEETTGSLGGNIGYSDFGLMLGFNLQEQNFLGTGNTVGIGINKSIYSETYNISFLNPYATKDAVSLGYNIYFRETDYGEFNIANYLTNSNGFGAQFGYPISDTQRLSFNVTYDKTDIDVGSLPAREIYDFVAAEGNIFETLTAGLSWQTVTLN
;
A
#
# COMPACT_ATOMS: atom_id res chain seq x y z
N VAL A 1 47.01 8.66 9.38
CA VAL A 1 47.50 9.09 10.72
C VAL A 1 48.97 9.39 10.57
N PRO A 2 49.45 10.65 10.85
CA PRO A 2 50.84 11.00 10.73
C PRO A 2 51.70 10.13 11.64
N GLY A 3 52.68 9.41 11.06
CA GLY A 3 53.65 8.60 11.81
C GLY A 3 53.26 7.15 12.03
N THR A 4 52.26 6.60 11.38
CA THR A 4 51.92 5.18 11.39
C THR A 4 51.83 4.65 9.96
N ASP A 5 52.51 3.52 9.67
CA ASP A 5 52.51 2.89 8.35
C ASP A 5 51.27 1.99 8.09
N ASP A 6 50.53 1.64 9.16
CA ASP A 6 49.45 0.65 9.14
C ASP A 6 48.05 1.27 9.35
N GLN A 7 47.91 2.59 9.43
CA GLN A 7 46.64 3.27 9.70
C GLN A 7 46.35 4.29 8.60
N ILE A 8 45.08 4.26 8.14
CA ILE A 8 44.54 5.25 7.20
C ILE A 8 43.42 6.02 7.87
N ASP A 9 43.40 7.33 7.64
CA ASP A 9 42.24 8.14 8.01
C ASP A 9 41.23 8.10 6.89
N VAL A 10 40.03 7.67 7.20
CA VAL A 10 38.89 7.66 6.24
C VAL A 10 37.94 8.79 6.63
N LEU A 11 37.88 9.81 5.82
CA LEU A 11 36.94 10.92 5.99
C LEU A 11 35.68 10.63 5.18
N TYR A 12 34.53 10.48 5.88
CA TYR A 12 33.22 10.43 5.25
C TYR A 12 32.60 11.81 5.24
N SER A 13 32.33 12.33 4.04
CA SER A 13 31.55 13.54 3.88
C SER A 13 30.11 13.11 3.57
N VAL A 14 29.17 13.52 4.40
CA VAL A 14 27.73 13.24 4.23
C VAL A 14 26.99 14.55 4.00
N GLU A 15 26.08 14.54 3.06
CA GLU A 15 25.13 15.62 2.79
C GLU A 15 23.73 15.13 3.16
N GLU A 16 23.02 15.95 3.92
CA GLU A 16 21.64 15.61 4.31
C GLU A 16 20.69 15.86 3.13
N GLU A 17 19.94 14.84 2.75
CA GLU A 17 18.87 14.95 1.77
C GLU A 17 17.50 14.81 2.43
N THR A 18 16.48 15.41 1.83
CA THR A 18 15.10 15.25 2.27
C THR A 18 14.63 13.83 1.99
N THR A 19 14.20 13.12 3.05
CA THR A 19 13.69 11.74 2.99
C THR A 19 12.18 11.67 2.77
N GLY A 20 11.51 12.82 2.97
CA GLY A 20 10.07 12.96 2.78
C GLY A 20 9.69 13.36 1.37
N SER A 21 8.61 12.78 0.85
CA SER A 21 7.97 13.16 -0.40
C SER A 21 6.50 13.44 -0.19
N LEU A 22 6.03 14.53 -0.79
CA LEU A 22 4.63 14.93 -0.80
C LEU A 22 4.18 15.03 -2.24
N GLY A 23 3.12 14.31 -2.59
CA GLY A 23 2.53 14.31 -3.92
C GLY A 23 1.03 14.61 -3.88
N GLY A 24 0.56 15.32 -4.88
CA GLY A 24 -0.86 15.52 -5.14
C GLY A 24 -1.14 15.32 -6.62
N ASN A 25 -2.29 14.76 -6.93
CA ASN A 25 -2.76 14.60 -8.30
C ASN A 25 -4.22 15.02 -8.42
N ILE A 26 -4.54 15.63 -9.55
CA ILE A 26 -5.89 16.00 -9.92
C ILE A 26 -6.14 15.41 -11.30
N GLY A 27 -7.22 14.65 -11.43
CA GLY A 27 -7.67 14.05 -12.69
C GLY A 27 -9.12 14.38 -12.97
N TYR A 28 -9.49 14.38 -14.24
CA TYR A 28 -10.88 14.50 -14.68
C TYR A 28 -11.14 13.44 -15.76
N SER A 29 -12.25 12.74 -15.63
CA SER A 29 -12.71 11.74 -16.59
C SER A 29 -14.21 11.87 -16.82
N ASP A 30 -14.79 11.01 -17.64
CA ASP A 30 -16.25 10.92 -17.85
C ASP A 30 -17.01 10.63 -16.54
N PHE A 31 -16.31 10.11 -15.54
CA PHE A 31 -16.83 9.85 -14.18
C PHE A 31 -16.57 10.99 -13.19
N GLY A 32 -16.13 12.17 -13.67
CA GLY A 32 -15.93 13.37 -12.88
C GLY A 32 -14.52 13.59 -12.34
N LEU A 33 -14.42 14.40 -11.31
CA LEU A 33 -13.16 14.83 -10.70
C LEU A 33 -12.57 13.74 -9.79
N MET A 34 -11.27 13.53 -9.92
CA MET A 34 -10.48 12.68 -9.03
C MET A 34 -9.37 13.50 -8.37
N LEU A 35 -9.22 13.33 -7.08
CA LEU A 35 -8.20 13.97 -6.25
C LEU A 35 -7.39 12.90 -5.54
N GLY A 36 -6.06 13.04 -5.56
CA GLY A 36 -5.18 12.17 -4.81
C GLY A 36 -4.15 12.96 -4.02
N PHE A 37 -3.81 12.44 -2.86
CA PHE A 37 -2.79 12.99 -1.97
C PHE A 37 -1.95 11.82 -1.44
N ASN A 38 -0.62 11.96 -1.50
CA ASN A 38 0.31 10.97 -0.99
C ASN A 38 1.42 11.66 -0.20
N LEU A 39 1.66 11.18 1.00
CA LEU A 39 2.79 11.55 1.84
C LEU A 39 3.61 10.30 2.11
N GLN A 40 4.91 10.35 1.89
CA GLN A 40 5.83 9.26 2.22
C GLN A 40 7.08 9.81 2.88
N GLU A 41 7.49 9.19 3.96
CA GLU A 41 8.74 9.46 4.67
C GLU A 41 9.59 8.18 4.70
N GLN A 42 10.78 8.21 4.10
CA GLN A 42 11.64 7.03 3.94
C GLN A 42 12.56 6.77 5.14
N ASN A 43 12.77 7.75 5.97
CA ASN A 43 13.61 7.60 7.17
C ASN A 43 12.86 8.11 8.40
N PHE A 44 11.69 7.52 8.64
CA PHE A 44 10.79 7.95 9.69
C PHE A 44 11.49 7.95 11.06
N LEU A 45 11.58 9.13 11.67
CA LEU A 45 12.26 9.38 12.94
C LEU A 45 13.73 8.87 12.97
N GLY A 46 14.42 8.86 11.84
CA GLY A 46 15.82 8.42 11.77
C GLY A 46 16.04 6.91 11.87
N THR A 47 14.97 6.12 11.74
CA THR A 47 15.01 4.65 11.91
C THR A 47 15.28 3.87 10.62
N GLY A 48 15.35 4.56 9.47
CA GLY A 48 15.43 3.93 8.15
C GLY A 48 14.14 3.26 7.69
N ASN A 49 13.07 3.34 8.48
CA ASN A 49 11.75 2.81 8.11
C ASN A 49 11.01 3.79 7.21
N THR A 50 10.19 3.25 6.32
CA THR A 50 9.31 4.05 5.46
C THR A 50 7.88 4.02 6.01
N VAL A 51 7.27 5.20 6.13
CA VAL A 51 5.84 5.37 6.43
C VAL A 51 5.20 6.10 5.27
N GLY A 52 4.03 5.62 4.86
CA GLY A 52 3.24 6.23 3.79
C GLY A 52 1.79 6.45 4.20
N ILE A 53 1.22 7.56 3.75
CA ILE A 53 -0.21 7.86 3.87
C ILE A 53 -0.71 8.24 2.49
N GLY A 54 -1.80 7.64 2.06
CA GLY A 54 -2.45 7.94 0.79
C GLY A 54 -3.95 8.19 0.98
N ILE A 55 -4.45 9.20 0.28
CA ILE A 55 -5.87 9.53 0.22
C ILE A 55 -6.21 9.72 -1.25
N ASN A 56 -7.21 8.99 -1.73
CA ASN A 56 -7.73 9.16 -3.08
C ASN A 56 -9.25 9.28 -3.00
N LYS A 57 -9.78 10.30 -3.65
CA LYS A 57 -11.21 10.59 -3.67
C LYS A 57 -11.67 10.87 -5.09
N SER A 58 -12.74 10.23 -5.48
CA SER A 58 -13.52 10.50 -6.69
C SER A 58 -14.99 10.63 -6.35
N ILE A 59 -15.84 10.86 -7.34
CA ILE A 59 -17.30 10.91 -7.12
C ILE A 59 -17.81 9.57 -6.59
N TYR A 60 -17.25 8.46 -7.06
CA TYR A 60 -17.76 7.11 -6.78
C TYR A 60 -16.88 6.31 -5.80
N SER A 61 -15.69 6.78 -5.46
CA SER A 61 -14.81 6.03 -4.57
C SER A 61 -13.96 6.94 -3.70
N GLU A 62 -13.81 6.52 -2.45
CA GLU A 62 -12.93 7.14 -1.48
C GLU A 62 -12.03 6.06 -0.87
N THR A 63 -10.71 6.31 -0.88
CA THR A 63 -9.73 5.34 -0.39
C THR A 63 -8.73 6.04 0.51
N TYR A 64 -8.51 5.48 1.69
CA TYR A 64 -7.46 5.85 2.64
C TYR A 64 -6.54 4.67 2.84
N ASN A 65 -5.24 4.90 2.79
CA ASN A 65 -4.27 3.87 3.09
C ASN A 65 -3.13 4.40 3.95
N ILE A 66 -2.65 3.55 4.85
CA ILE A 66 -1.46 3.78 5.67
C ILE A 66 -0.56 2.58 5.46
N SER A 67 0.71 2.84 5.20
CA SER A 67 1.72 1.81 5.00
C SER A 67 2.94 2.04 5.88
N PHE A 68 3.55 0.95 6.28
CA PHE A 68 4.81 0.90 6.99
C PHE A 68 5.71 -0.13 6.35
N LEU A 69 6.98 0.19 6.16
CA LEU A 69 7.99 -0.74 5.66
C LEU A 69 9.28 -0.58 6.45
N ASN A 70 9.73 -1.68 7.03
CA ASN A 70 11.10 -1.82 7.53
C ASN A 70 11.91 -2.61 6.50
N PRO A 71 12.82 -1.97 5.75
CA PRO A 71 13.61 -2.63 4.72
C PRO A 71 14.67 -3.59 5.28
N TYR A 72 15.04 -3.42 6.55
CA TYR A 72 16.09 -4.16 7.25
C TYR A 72 15.60 -4.68 8.61
N ALA A 73 14.48 -5.39 8.62
CA ALA A 73 13.92 -5.96 9.86
C ALA A 73 14.86 -6.98 10.52
N THR A 74 15.76 -7.58 9.74
CA THR A 74 16.83 -8.47 10.23
C THR A 74 18.19 -8.06 9.67
N LYS A 75 19.27 -8.62 10.23
CA LYS A 75 20.65 -8.41 9.75
C LYS A 75 20.87 -8.90 8.32
N ASP A 76 20.07 -9.86 7.88
CA ASP A 76 20.13 -10.43 6.53
C ASP A 76 19.29 -9.64 5.50
N ALA A 77 19.01 -8.37 5.79
CA ALA A 77 18.24 -7.47 4.94
C ALA A 77 16.83 -7.99 4.55
N VAL A 78 16.23 -8.75 5.45
CA VAL A 78 14.83 -9.13 5.33
C VAL A 78 13.96 -7.91 5.54
N SER A 79 13.07 -7.63 4.60
CA SER A 79 12.10 -6.54 4.73
C SER A 79 10.78 -7.02 5.31
N LEU A 80 10.16 -6.17 6.12
CA LEU A 80 8.85 -6.39 6.71
C LEU A 80 7.98 -5.17 6.49
N GLY A 81 6.82 -5.35 5.87
CA GLY A 81 5.88 -4.28 5.59
C GLY A 81 4.49 -4.60 6.08
N TYR A 82 3.74 -3.55 6.40
CA TYR A 82 2.34 -3.61 6.77
C TYR A 82 1.58 -2.52 6.04
N ASN A 83 0.33 -2.80 5.70
CA ASN A 83 -0.58 -1.80 5.18
C ASN A 83 -1.99 -2.00 5.74
N ILE A 84 -2.67 -0.89 5.95
CA ILE A 84 -4.08 -0.84 6.33
C ILE A 84 -4.76 0.07 5.33
N TYR A 85 -5.92 -0.31 4.85
CA TYR A 85 -6.72 0.55 3.99
C TYR A 85 -8.22 0.48 4.31
N PHE A 86 -8.88 1.57 3.96
CA PHE A 86 -10.33 1.71 3.96
C PHE A 86 -10.74 2.21 2.59
N ARG A 87 -11.73 1.59 2.00
CA ARG A 87 -12.27 1.95 0.70
C ARG A 87 -13.78 1.91 0.73
N GLU A 88 -14.39 2.98 0.31
CA GLU A 88 -15.79 3.05 -0.03
C GLU A 88 -15.94 3.16 -1.54
N THR A 89 -16.88 2.44 -2.13
CA THR A 89 -17.19 2.53 -3.55
C THR A 89 -18.70 2.51 -3.74
N ASP A 90 -19.23 3.58 -4.31
CA ASP A 90 -20.64 3.75 -4.65
C ASP A 90 -20.86 3.42 -6.13
N TYR A 91 -21.48 2.28 -6.40
CA TYR A 91 -21.79 1.81 -7.74
C TYR A 91 -23.04 2.49 -8.31
N GLY A 92 -23.84 3.15 -7.47
CA GLY A 92 -24.98 3.96 -7.89
C GLY A 92 -24.55 5.19 -8.72
N GLU A 93 -23.42 5.78 -8.37
CA GLU A 93 -22.83 6.91 -9.12
C GLU A 93 -22.38 6.51 -10.54
N PHE A 94 -22.10 5.25 -10.77
CA PHE A 94 -21.82 4.71 -12.11
C PHE A 94 -23.08 4.39 -12.94
N ASN A 95 -24.27 4.48 -12.37
CA ASN A 95 -25.52 3.96 -12.96
C ASN A 95 -25.44 2.48 -13.34
N ILE A 96 -24.59 1.70 -12.67
CA ILE A 96 -24.46 0.25 -12.90
C ILE A 96 -25.45 -0.52 -12.03
N ALA A 97 -25.43 -0.23 -10.72
CA ALA A 97 -26.31 -0.87 -9.76
C ALA A 97 -26.41 -0.04 -8.48
N ASN A 98 -27.55 -0.01 -7.83
CA ASN A 98 -27.79 0.81 -6.64
C ASN A 98 -27.32 0.08 -5.37
N TYR A 99 -26.01 -0.01 -5.17
CA TYR A 99 -25.37 -0.51 -3.96
C TYR A 99 -24.02 0.18 -3.72
N LEU A 100 -23.58 0.14 -2.48
CA LEU A 100 -22.33 0.67 -2.00
C LEU A 100 -21.52 -0.45 -1.35
N THR A 101 -20.20 -0.42 -1.50
CA THR A 101 -19.30 -1.35 -0.80
C THR A 101 -18.36 -0.60 0.11
N ASN A 102 -18.26 -1.05 1.35
CA ASN A 102 -17.29 -0.61 2.34
C ASN A 102 -16.27 -1.73 2.55
N SER A 103 -15.04 -1.52 2.09
CA SER A 103 -13.95 -2.49 2.25
C SER A 103 -12.91 -1.95 3.21
N ASN A 104 -12.47 -2.80 4.12
CA ASN A 104 -11.31 -2.52 4.95
C ASN A 104 -10.39 -3.75 4.96
N GLY A 105 -9.09 -3.49 4.88
CA GLY A 105 -8.12 -4.55 4.77
C GLY A 105 -6.85 -4.27 5.55
N PHE A 106 -6.20 -5.36 5.93
CA PHE A 106 -4.87 -5.36 6.53
C PHE A 106 -3.97 -6.30 5.73
N GLY A 107 -2.81 -5.79 5.31
CA GLY A 107 -1.80 -6.56 4.59
C GLY A 107 -0.50 -6.65 5.39
N ALA A 108 0.17 -7.78 5.28
CA ALA A 108 1.54 -7.98 5.74
C ALA A 108 2.39 -8.48 4.57
N GLN A 109 3.59 -7.93 4.43
CA GLN A 109 4.54 -8.27 3.39
C GLN A 109 5.88 -8.61 4.00
N PHE A 110 6.47 -9.69 3.52
CA PHE A 110 7.78 -10.18 3.91
C PHE A 110 8.64 -10.32 2.65
N GLY A 111 9.85 -9.75 2.64
CA GLY A 111 10.77 -9.83 1.51
C GLY A 111 12.12 -10.38 1.95
N TYR A 112 12.56 -11.48 1.32
CA TYR A 112 13.82 -12.13 1.59
C TYR A 112 14.79 -11.96 0.41
N PRO A 113 15.97 -11.36 0.59
CA PRO A 113 17.00 -11.29 -0.45
C PRO A 113 17.66 -12.68 -0.57
N ILE A 114 17.51 -13.32 -1.73
CA ILE A 114 18.17 -14.59 -2.03
C ILE A 114 19.63 -14.34 -2.46
N SER A 115 19.84 -13.25 -3.19
CA SER A 115 21.14 -12.75 -3.63
C SER A 115 21.08 -11.24 -3.86
N ASP A 116 22.20 -10.64 -4.25
CA ASP A 116 22.28 -9.19 -4.56
C ASP A 116 21.32 -8.78 -5.69
N THR A 117 20.95 -9.71 -6.55
CA THR A 117 20.08 -9.47 -7.71
C THR A 117 18.71 -10.15 -7.61
N GLN A 118 18.45 -10.95 -6.58
CA GLN A 118 17.23 -11.74 -6.48
C GLN A 118 16.54 -11.54 -5.14
N ARG A 119 15.24 -11.34 -5.19
CA ARG A 119 14.38 -11.20 -4.02
C ARG A 119 13.14 -12.07 -4.12
N LEU A 120 12.83 -12.77 -3.05
CA LEU A 120 11.57 -13.49 -2.85
C LEU A 120 10.69 -12.64 -1.93
N SER A 121 9.43 -12.42 -2.33
CA SER A 121 8.49 -11.70 -1.49
C SER A 121 7.23 -12.53 -1.29
N PHE A 122 6.77 -12.55 -0.05
CA PHE A 122 5.53 -13.18 0.37
C PHE A 122 4.61 -12.11 0.95
N ASN A 123 3.35 -12.12 0.57
CA ASN A 123 2.35 -11.21 1.10
C ASN A 123 1.08 -11.96 1.50
N VAL A 124 0.46 -11.49 2.56
CA VAL A 124 -0.86 -11.94 3.01
C VAL A 124 -1.71 -10.70 3.23
N THR A 125 -2.93 -10.72 2.70
CA THR A 125 -3.90 -9.64 2.89
C THR A 125 -5.22 -10.25 3.35
N TYR A 126 -5.75 -9.72 4.45
CA TYR A 126 -7.11 -9.94 4.88
C TYR A 126 -7.95 -8.75 4.48
N ASP A 127 -9.08 -9.00 3.88
CA ASP A 127 -10.04 -8.01 3.40
C ASP A 127 -11.44 -8.34 3.90
N LYS A 128 -12.11 -7.34 4.43
CA LYS A 128 -13.52 -7.43 4.81
C LYS A 128 -14.31 -6.40 4.00
N THR A 129 -15.28 -6.87 3.23
CA THR A 129 -16.17 -6.04 2.43
C THR A 129 -17.61 -6.18 2.93
N ASP A 130 -18.24 -5.06 3.21
CA ASP A 130 -19.66 -4.94 3.52
C ASP A 130 -20.38 -4.33 2.32
N ILE A 131 -21.45 -4.97 1.87
CA ILE A 131 -22.31 -4.53 0.77
C ILE A 131 -23.56 -3.88 1.35
N ASP A 132 -23.70 -2.58 1.17
CA ASP A 132 -24.91 -1.85 1.54
C ASP A 132 -25.82 -1.69 0.30
N VAL A 133 -27.00 -2.26 0.40
CA VAL A 133 -27.98 -2.31 -0.71
C VAL A 133 -28.88 -1.08 -0.59
N GLY A 134 -28.87 -0.23 -1.60
CA GLY A 134 -29.73 0.95 -1.65
C GLY A 134 -31.23 0.62 -1.67
N SER A 135 -32.04 1.66 -1.66
CA SER A 135 -33.52 1.53 -1.55
C SER A 135 -34.21 0.84 -2.74
N LEU A 136 -33.56 0.78 -3.91
CA LEU A 136 -34.04 0.11 -5.13
C LEU A 136 -32.88 -0.64 -5.81
N PRO A 137 -32.38 -1.70 -5.20
CA PRO A 137 -31.26 -2.45 -5.76
C PRO A 137 -31.70 -3.25 -7.00
N ALA A 138 -30.74 -3.59 -7.86
CA ALA A 138 -30.95 -4.60 -8.88
C ALA A 138 -31.35 -5.92 -8.20
N ARG A 139 -32.27 -6.64 -8.80
CA ARG A 139 -32.82 -7.87 -8.22
C ARG A 139 -31.75 -8.91 -7.93
N GLU A 140 -30.77 -9.02 -8.82
CA GLU A 140 -29.66 -9.96 -8.70
C GLU A 140 -28.81 -9.67 -7.45
N ILE A 141 -28.56 -8.39 -7.14
CA ILE A 141 -27.80 -7.97 -5.94
C ILE A 141 -28.62 -8.27 -4.68
N TYR A 142 -29.91 -7.95 -4.70
CA TYR A 142 -30.80 -8.24 -3.58
C TYR A 142 -30.87 -9.74 -3.28
N ASP A 143 -31.09 -10.56 -4.32
CA ASP A 143 -31.18 -12.01 -4.19
C ASP A 143 -29.84 -12.61 -3.71
N PHE A 144 -28.70 -12.07 -4.18
CA PHE A 144 -27.37 -12.48 -3.76
C PHE A 144 -27.14 -12.16 -2.26
N VAL A 145 -27.39 -10.93 -1.84
CA VAL A 145 -27.20 -10.51 -0.45
C VAL A 145 -28.19 -11.23 0.49
N ALA A 146 -29.39 -11.51 0.02
CA ALA A 146 -30.37 -12.29 0.78
C ALA A 146 -29.95 -13.77 0.97
N ALA A 147 -29.21 -14.33 0.01
CA ALA A 147 -28.74 -15.73 0.05
C ALA A 147 -27.42 -15.89 0.82
N GLU A 148 -26.45 -15.02 0.58
CA GLU A 148 -25.06 -15.15 1.03
C GLU A 148 -24.70 -14.18 2.18
N GLY A 149 -25.58 -13.21 2.48
CA GLY A 149 -25.30 -12.12 3.42
C GLY A 149 -24.64 -10.92 2.74
N ASN A 150 -24.37 -9.89 3.53
CA ASN A 150 -23.80 -8.64 3.07
C ASN A 150 -22.31 -8.46 3.44
N ILE A 151 -21.74 -9.35 4.23
CA ILE A 151 -20.35 -9.27 4.71
C ILE A 151 -19.54 -10.41 4.09
N PHE A 152 -18.46 -10.05 3.41
CA PHE A 152 -17.54 -10.99 2.78
C PHE A 152 -16.13 -10.78 3.34
N GLU A 153 -15.51 -11.88 3.74
CA GLU A 153 -14.15 -11.90 4.26
C GLU A 153 -13.27 -12.71 3.30
N THR A 154 -12.15 -12.10 2.89
CA THR A 154 -11.23 -12.72 1.94
C THR A 154 -9.82 -12.72 2.51
N LEU A 155 -9.15 -13.85 2.46
CA LEU A 155 -7.73 -13.99 2.76
C LEU A 155 -6.99 -14.29 1.46
N THR A 156 -6.10 -13.39 1.07
CA THR A 156 -5.28 -13.53 -0.14
C THR A 156 -3.82 -13.74 0.28
N ALA A 157 -3.16 -14.74 -0.30
CA ALA A 157 -1.72 -14.95 -0.15
C ALA A 157 -1.05 -14.91 -1.52
N GLY A 158 0.09 -14.24 -1.60
CA GLY A 158 0.86 -14.10 -2.83
C GLY A 158 2.33 -14.38 -2.59
N LEU A 159 2.97 -14.98 -3.59
CA LEU A 159 4.41 -15.22 -3.65
C LEU A 159 4.94 -14.61 -4.94
N SER A 160 5.99 -13.82 -4.85
CA SER A 160 6.65 -13.24 -6.01
C SER A 160 8.17 -13.43 -5.92
N TRP A 161 8.76 -13.69 -7.06
CA TRP A 161 10.21 -13.75 -7.24
C TRP A 161 10.63 -12.69 -8.24
N GLN A 162 11.56 -11.84 -7.85
CA GLN A 162 12.07 -10.76 -8.66
C GLN A 162 13.56 -10.96 -8.92
N THR A 163 13.98 -10.76 -10.17
CA THR A 163 15.39 -10.73 -10.57
C THR A 163 15.68 -9.38 -11.22
N VAL A 164 16.72 -8.69 -10.76
CA VAL A 164 17.24 -7.46 -11.36
C VAL A 164 18.48 -7.81 -12.15
N THR A 165 18.46 -7.55 -13.46
CA THR A 165 19.67 -7.69 -14.31
C THR A 165 20.41 -6.37 -14.28
N LEU A 166 21.61 -6.35 -13.73
CA LEU A 166 22.49 -5.18 -13.81
C LEU A 166 23.11 -5.18 -15.22
N ASN A 167 22.75 -4.19 -16.04
CA ASN A 167 23.41 -3.92 -17.33
C ASN A 167 24.61 -3.00 -17.12
#